data_251a2d23d4dac836308449a3c262a551
#
_entry.id   251a2d23d4dac836308449a3c262a551
#
_cell.length_a   1.000
_cell.length_b   1.000
_cell.length_c   1.000
_cell.angle_alpha   90.00
_cell.angle_beta   90.00
_cell.angle_gamma   90.00
#
_symmetry.space_group_name_H-M   'P 1'
#
loop_
_entity.id
_entity.type
_entity.pdbx_description
1 polymer ?
#
loop_
_entity_poly.entity_id
_entity_poly.type
_entity_poly.pdbx_seq_one_letter_code
_entity_poly.pdbx_strand_id
1 'polypeptide(L)'
;PVNLPAAQIIDYPLRLAGMQRRITCLSMGNPHCVVFEDPDGIELDAVGPLFENASVFPQRVNTEFVQKTGERSLKMRVWERGSGETLACGTGACAAAAASVAIGMFPRGEDITVRLPGGELVVNVGDRVLMTGEARMVFTGETEL
;
A
#
# COMPACT_ATOMS: atom_id res chain seq x y z
N PRO A 1 -15.10 -0.07 -0.48
CA PRO A 1 -15.82 -0.81 -1.51
C PRO A 1 -15.11 -0.66 -2.87
N VAL A 2 -15.24 -1.70 -3.72
CA VAL A 2 -14.69 -1.72 -5.08
C VAL A 2 -15.82 -2.20 -6.00
N ASN A 3 -16.12 -1.43 -7.06
CA ASN A 3 -17.15 -1.75 -8.05
C ASN A 3 -16.56 -2.56 -9.20
N LEU A 4 -16.16 -3.80 -8.92
CA LEU A 4 -15.68 -4.76 -9.90
C LEU A 4 -16.47 -6.08 -9.78
N PRO A 5 -16.69 -6.82 -10.87
CA PRO A 5 -17.52 -8.03 -10.89
C PRO A 5 -16.76 -9.25 -10.35
N ALA A 6 -16.20 -9.15 -9.14
CA ALA A 6 -15.49 -10.22 -8.47
C ALA A 6 -15.70 -10.13 -6.95
N ALA A 7 -15.82 -11.28 -6.29
CA ALA A 7 -15.99 -11.36 -4.83
C ALA A 7 -14.70 -10.96 -4.08
N GLN A 8 -13.56 -11.20 -4.69
CA GLN A 8 -12.24 -10.80 -4.19
C GLN A 8 -11.44 -10.19 -5.34
N ILE A 9 -10.73 -9.10 -5.05
CA ILE A 9 -9.87 -8.43 -6.01
C ILE A 9 -8.43 -8.76 -5.63
N ILE A 10 -7.95 -9.90 -6.09
CA ILE A 10 -6.57 -10.39 -5.88
C ILE A 10 -5.95 -10.62 -7.25
N ASP A 11 -4.84 -9.93 -7.52
CA ASP A 11 -4.15 -9.97 -8.80
C ASP A 11 -5.10 -9.79 -10.01
N TYR A 12 -6.06 -8.87 -9.85
CA TYR A 12 -7.14 -8.64 -10.80
C TYR A 12 -6.70 -7.68 -11.91
N PRO A 13 -6.97 -7.97 -13.20
CA PRO A 13 -6.63 -7.04 -14.28
C PRO A 13 -7.56 -5.84 -14.28
N LEU A 14 -7.02 -4.65 -14.03
CA LEU A 14 -7.73 -3.37 -14.15
C LEU A 14 -7.22 -2.61 -15.37
N ARG A 15 -8.17 -2.11 -16.19
CA ARG A 15 -7.87 -1.16 -17.25
C ARG A 15 -8.26 0.25 -16.81
N LEU A 16 -7.27 1.14 -16.73
CA LEU A 16 -7.45 2.51 -16.26
C LEU A 16 -6.66 3.47 -17.15
N ALA A 17 -7.33 4.50 -17.69
CA ALA A 17 -6.73 5.52 -18.56
C ALA A 17 -5.88 4.94 -19.72
N GLY A 18 -6.36 3.84 -20.34
CA GLY A 18 -5.65 3.16 -21.41
C GLY A 18 -4.51 2.23 -20.98
N MET A 19 -4.13 2.24 -19.72
CA MET A 19 -3.13 1.36 -19.13
C MET A 19 -3.82 0.12 -18.51
N GLN A 20 -3.16 -1.03 -18.61
CA GLN A 20 -3.59 -2.25 -17.95
C GLN A 20 -2.62 -2.58 -16.82
N ARG A 21 -3.14 -2.72 -15.60
CA ARG A 21 -2.37 -3.11 -14.42
C ARG A 21 -3.07 -4.24 -13.66
N ARG A 22 -2.30 -5.00 -12.89
CA ARG A 22 -2.87 -5.99 -11.98
C ARG A 22 -2.93 -5.39 -10.59
N ILE A 23 -4.09 -5.52 -9.95
CA ILE A 23 -4.38 -4.90 -8.65
C ILE A 23 -4.82 -5.92 -7.62
N THR A 24 -4.47 -5.67 -6.37
CA THR A 24 -5.02 -6.37 -5.22
C THR A 24 -5.63 -5.35 -4.27
N CYS A 25 -6.94 -5.47 -3.99
CA CYS A 25 -7.66 -4.52 -3.15
C CYS A 25 -8.00 -5.14 -1.80
N LEU A 26 -7.76 -4.37 -0.74
CA LEU A 26 -8.04 -4.80 0.62
C LEU A 26 -8.37 -3.61 1.53
N SER A 27 -8.79 -3.90 2.77
CA SER A 27 -9.09 -2.88 3.78
C SER A 27 -8.22 -3.09 5.01
N MET A 28 -7.59 -2.03 5.47
CA MET A 28 -6.93 -1.91 6.79
C MET A 28 -7.73 -0.98 7.72
N GLY A 29 -9.07 -0.93 7.55
CA GLY A 29 -9.95 0.09 8.11
C GLY A 29 -10.22 1.24 7.13
N ASN A 30 -9.32 1.44 6.19
CA ASN A 30 -9.41 2.33 5.03
C ASN A 30 -9.11 1.54 3.74
N PRO A 31 -9.57 2.00 2.55
CA PRO A 31 -9.41 1.26 1.30
C PRO A 31 -8.00 1.40 0.73
N HIS A 32 -7.44 0.27 0.28
CA HIS A 32 -6.13 0.16 -0.36
C HIS A 32 -6.21 -0.59 -1.69
N CYS A 33 -5.44 -0.13 -2.66
CA CYS A 33 -5.21 -0.75 -3.96
C CYS A 33 -3.70 -0.96 -4.15
N VAL A 34 -3.25 -2.19 -4.08
CA VAL A 34 -1.84 -2.54 -4.24
C VAL A 34 -1.56 -2.95 -5.68
N VAL A 35 -0.54 -2.34 -6.28
CA VAL A 35 -0.05 -2.59 -7.63
C VAL A 35 1.40 -3.06 -7.53
N PHE A 36 1.69 -4.27 -8.00
CA PHE A 36 3.05 -4.81 -7.97
C PHE A 36 3.81 -4.41 -9.25
N GLU A 37 4.50 -3.29 -9.19
CA GLU A 37 5.41 -2.78 -10.24
C GLU A 37 6.52 -1.93 -9.62
N ASP A 38 7.59 -1.65 -10.37
CA ASP A 38 8.70 -0.83 -9.86
C ASP A 38 8.23 0.60 -9.56
N PRO A 39 8.22 1.03 -8.28
CA PRO A 39 7.73 2.33 -7.91
C PRO A 39 8.60 3.50 -8.40
N ASP A 40 9.88 3.26 -8.73
CA ASP A 40 10.77 4.32 -9.22
C ASP A 40 10.46 4.71 -10.68
N GLY A 41 9.87 3.79 -11.44
CA GLY A 41 9.46 4.04 -12.82
C GLY A 41 8.12 4.77 -12.96
N ILE A 42 7.49 5.20 -11.86
CA ILE A 42 6.14 5.75 -11.88
C ILE A 42 6.17 7.25 -11.61
N GLU A 43 5.60 8.03 -12.53
CA GLU A 43 5.24 9.43 -12.31
C GLU A 43 4.00 9.50 -11.40
N LEU A 44 4.21 9.48 -10.08
CA LEU A 44 3.15 9.26 -9.10
C LEU A 44 2.11 10.40 -9.11
N ASP A 45 2.55 11.64 -9.32
CA ASP A 45 1.65 12.80 -9.45
C ASP A 45 0.71 12.71 -10.66
N ALA A 46 1.10 11.98 -11.70
CA ALA A 46 0.25 11.74 -12.87
C ALA A 46 -0.64 10.51 -12.71
N VAL A 47 -0.12 9.43 -12.12
CA VAL A 47 -0.80 8.13 -12.04
C VAL A 47 -1.69 8.02 -10.81
N GLY A 48 -1.25 8.55 -9.66
CA GLY A 48 -1.97 8.47 -8.39
C GLY A 48 -3.39 9.00 -8.45
N PRO A 49 -3.63 10.22 -8.98
CA PRO A 49 -4.98 10.78 -9.13
C PRO A 49 -5.90 9.94 -10.00
N LEU A 50 -5.37 9.22 -11.01
CA LEU A 50 -6.16 8.34 -11.87
C LEU A 50 -6.73 7.16 -11.08
N PHE A 51 -5.93 6.58 -10.17
CA PHE A 51 -6.42 5.53 -9.27
C PHE A 51 -7.36 6.08 -8.23
N GLU A 52 -6.96 7.14 -7.52
CA GLU A 52 -7.74 7.72 -6.43
C GLU A 52 -9.17 8.04 -6.86
N ASN A 53 -9.33 8.62 -8.07
CA ASN A 53 -10.61 9.11 -8.57
C ASN A 53 -11.28 8.15 -9.57
N ALA A 54 -10.78 6.93 -9.73
CA ALA A 54 -11.39 5.96 -10.63
C ALA A 54 -12.78 5.56 -10.16
N SER A 55 -13.74 5.49 -11.08
CA SER A 55 -15.14 5.13 -10.79
C SER A 55 -15.33 3.76 -10.15
N VAL A 56 -14.34 2.86 -10.30
CA VAL A 56 -14.31 1.57 -9.62
C VAL A 56 -14.08 1.68 -8.11
N PHE A 57 -13.60 2.83 -7.63
CA PHE A 57 -13.38 3.12 -6.22
C PHE A 57 -14.32 4.23 -5.72
N PRO A 58 -15.58 3.93 -5.42
CA PRO A 58 -16.62 4.94 -5.13
C PRO A 58 -16.34 5.79 -3.88
N GLN A 59 -15.46 5.35 -2.99
CA GLN A 59 -15.00 6.09 -1.82
C GLN A 59 -13.56 6.58 -1.96
N ARG A 60 -13.03 6.61 -3.20
CA ARG A 60 -11.61 6.80 -3.51
C ARG A 60 -10.75 5.72 -2.84
N VAL A 61 -9.45 5.75 -3.04
CA VAL A 61 -8.54 4.69 -2.57
C VAL A 61 -7.14 5.25 -2.33
N ASN A 62 -6.41 4.66 -1.36
CA ASN A 62 -4.96 4.77 -1.28
C ASN A 62 -4.37 3.76 -2.25
N THR A 63 -3.33 4.13 -2.99
CA THR A 63 -2.70 3.24 -3.97
C THR A 63 -1.23 3.07 -3.65
N GLU A 64 -0.84 1.84 -3.42
CA GLU A 64 0.52 1.42 -3.13
C GLU A 64 1.15 0.80 -4.38
N PHE A 65 2.26 1.38 -4.85
CA PHE A 65 3.11 0.82 -5.90
C PHE A 65 4.28 0.11 -5.24
N VAL A 66 4.41 -1.19 -5.50
CA VAL A 66 5.22 -2.09 -4.67
C VAL A 66 6.10 -2.98 -5.53
N GLN A 67 7.38 -3.05 -5.18
CA GLN A 67 8.35 -3.95 -5.79
C GLN A 67 8.93 -4.90 -4.74
N LYS A 68 9.04 -6.19 -5.08
CA LYS A 68 9.84 -7.14 -4.31
C LYS A 68 11.32 -6.84 -4.53
N THR A 69 12.07 -6.56 -3.45
CA THR A 69 13.49 -6.21 -3.51
C THR A 69 14.42 -7.24 -2.88
N GLY A 70 13.86 -8.29 -2.28
CA GLY A 70 14.63 -9.35 -1.64
C GLY A 70 13.75 -10.51 -1.21
N GLU A 71 14.33 -11.46 -0.49
CA GLU A 71 13.63 -12.66 -0.03
C GLU A 71 12.41 -12.32 0.83
N ARG A 72 12.53 -11.30 1.68
CA ARG A 72 11.46 -10.82 2.60
C ARG A 72 11.39 -9.30 2.63
N SER A 73 11.58 -8.65 1.49
CA SER A 73 11.56 -7.18 1.45
C SER A 73 10.80 -6.64 0.26
N LEU A 74 10.09 -5.55 0.52
CA LEU A 74 9.35 -4.74 -0.43
C LEU A 74 9.89 -3.32 -0.43
N LYS A 75 9.88 -2.68 -1.58
CA LYS A 75 10.01 -1.23 -1.76
C LYS A 75 8.66 -0.69 -2.15
N MET A 76 8.23 0.42 -1.56
CA MET A 76 6.90 0.98 -1.77
C MET A 76 6.95 2.51 -1.87
N ARG A 77 6.15 3.05 -2.80
CA ARG A 77 5.68 4.43 -2.79
C ARG A 77 4.15 4.41 -2.76
N VAL A 78 3.55 5.43 -2.18
CA VAL A 78 2.10 5.49 -1.97
C VAL A 78 1.52 6.82 -2.39
N TRP A 79 0.38 6.75 -3.05
CA TRP A 79 -0.53 7.87 -3.24
C TRP A 79 -1.69 7.75 -2.25
N GLU A 80 -1.71 8.62 -1.25
CA GLU A 80 -2.75 8.59 -0.22
C GLU A 80 -3.99 9.38 -0.64
N ARG A 81 -5.14 8.80 -0.38
CA ARG A 81 -6.45 9.40 -0.62
C ARG A 81 -6.58 10.76 0.06
N GLY A 82 -6.66 11.82 -0.73
CA GLY A 82 -6.81 13.21 -0.27
C GLY A 82 -5.52 13.91 0.14
N SER A 83 -4.37 13.23 0.13
CA SER A 83 -3.08 13.80 0.55
C SER A 83 -2.02 13.78 -0.54
N GLY A 84 -2.17 12.93 -1.56
CA GLY A 84 -1.15 12.76 -2.59
C GLY A 84 -0.03 11.82 -2.17
N GLU A 85 1.14 11.96 -2.78
CA GLU A 85 2.31 11.18 -2.38
C GLU A 85 2.79 11.59 -0.98
N THR A 86 3.03 10.61 -0.12
CA THR A 86 3.56 10.80 1.23
C THR A 86 4.81 9.96 1.45
N LEU A 87 5.63 10.37 2.42
CA LEU A 87 6.89 9.67 2.73
C LEU A 87 6.68 8.34 3.45
N ALA A 88 5.54 8.18 4.14
CA ALA A 88 5.23 6.98 4.90
C ALA A 88 3.71 6.84 5.09
N CYS A 89 3.23 5.59 4.97
CA CYS A 89 1.85 5.20 5.23
C CYS A 89 1.85 3.83 5.93
N GLY A 90 1.57 3.80 7.23
CA GLY A 90 1.59 2.56 8.01
C GLY A 90 0.54 1.56 7.55
N THR A 91 -0.70 2.00 7.29
CA THR A 91 -1.76 1.12 6.77
C THR A 91 -1.46 0.66 5.34
N GLY A 92 -0.81 1.51 4.52
CA GLY A 92 -0.33 1.14 3.19
C GLY A 92 0.75 0.06 3.24
N ALA A 93 1.71 0.15 4.18
CA ALA A 93 2.71 -0.89 4.38
C ALA A 93 2.08 -2.22 4.80
N CYS A 94 1.09 -2.18 5.70
CA CYS A 94 0.30 -3.36 6.08
C CYS A 94 -0.46 -3.95 4.88
N ALA A 95 -1.05 -3.08 4.05
CA ALA A 95 -1.77 -3.48 2.86
C ALA A 95 -0.83 -4.14 1.83
N ALA A 96 0.34 -3.54 1.58
CA ALA A 96 1.36 -4.09 0.67
C ALA A 96 1.83 -5.48 1.11
N ALA A 97 2.13 -5.66 2.41
CA ALA A 97 2.52 -6.94 2.96
C ALA A 97 1.38 -7.98 2.86
N ALA A 98 0.15 -7.61 3.23
CA ALA A 98 -1.00 -8.51 3.14
C ALA A 98 -1.33 -8.92 1.69
N ALA A 99 -1.26 -7.97 0.76
CA ALA A 99 -1.43 -8.25 -0.67
C ALA A 99 -0.34 -9.20 -1.19
N SER A 100 0.92 -9.01 -0.79
CA SER A 100 2.02 -9.88 -1.21
C SER A 100 1.86 -11.33 -0.72
N VAL A 101 1.33 -11.52 0.49
CA VAL A 101 0.96 -12.84 1.01
C VAL A 101 -0.23 -13.41 0.24
N ALA A 102 -1.25 -12.59 -0.04
CA ALA A 102 -2.45 -13.04 -0.74
C ALA A 102 -2.17 -13.54 -2.16
N ILE A 103 -1.19 -12.95 -2.87
CA ILE A 103 -0.76 -13.42 -4.20
C ILE A 103 0.30 -14.53 -4.14
N GLY A 104 0.68 -15.01 -2.95
CA GLY A 104 1.68 -16.05 -2.77
C GLY A 104 3.15 -15.62 -2.96
N MET A 105 3.43 -14.32 -2.92
CA MET A 105 4.80 -13.79 -3.07
C MET A 105 5.65 -14.09 -1.83
N PHE A 106 5.04 -14.06 -0.65
CA PHE A 106 5.65 -14.38 0.64
C PHE A 106 4.78 -15.35 1.44
N PRO A 107 5.37 -16.19 2.28
CA PRO A 107 4.62 -17.05 3.18
C PRO A 107 3.93 -16.22 4.29
N ARG A 108 2.81 -16.76 4.79
CA ARG A 108 2.09 -16.18 5.93
C ARG A 108 2.87 -16.41 7.23
N GLY A 109 2.83 -15.45 8.14
CA GLY A 109 3.42 -15.55 9.48
C GLY A 109 4.90 -15.15 9.56
N GLU A 110 5.49 -14.75 8.43
CA GLU A 110 6.87 -14.28 8.40
C GLU A 110 6.94 -12.74 8.36
N ASP A 111 8.03 -12.20 8.90
CA ASP A 111 8.29 -10.76 8.91
C ASP A 111 8.71 -10.30 7.51
N ILE A 112 8.05 -9.26 7.04
CA ILE A 112 8.28 -8.61 5.74
C ILE A 112 8.74 -7.19 6.01
N THR A 113 9.93 -6.83 5.55
CA THR A 113 10.42 -5.44 5.61
C THR A 113 9.82 -4.65 4.45
N VAL A 114 9.14 -3.55 4.76
CA VAL A 114 8.59 -2.61 3.78
C VAL A 114 9.38 -1.32 3.85
N ARG A 115 10.07 -0.99 2.75
CA ARG A 115 10.87 0.23 2.60
C ARG A 115 10.05 1.31 1.93
N LEU A 116 9.90 2.43 2.61
CA LEU A 116 9.24 3.64 2.14
C LEU A 116 10.26 4.78 2.06
N PRO A 117 9.97 5.88 1.34
CA PRO A 117 10.85 7.05 1.32
C PRO A 117 11.19 7.60 2.72
N GLY A 118 10.28 7.50 3.68
CA GLY A 118 10.45 7.97 5.06
C GLY A 118 11.12 6.98 6.01
N GLY A 119 11.40 5.73 5.60
CA GLY A 119 12.04 4.72 6.45
C GLY A 119 11.52 3.31 6.22
N GLU A 120 11.80 2.42 7.16
CA GLU A 120 11.44 1.01 7.08
C GLU A 120 10.41 0.65 8.16
N LEU A 121 9.48 -0.22 7.78
CA LEU A 121 8.52 -0.86 8.68
C LEU A 121 8.64 -2.38 8.52
N VAL A 122 8.45 -3.11 9.60
CA VAL A 122 8.36 -4.57 9.57
C VAL A 122 6.91 -4.97 9.78
N VAL A 123 6.38 -5.78 8.87
CA VAL A 123 4.99 -6.23 8.91
C VAL A 123 4.94 -7.75 8.92
N ASN A 124 4.19 -8.30 9.87
CA ASN A 124 3.90 -9.73 9.96
C ASN A 124 2.42 -9.98 9.66
N VAL A 125 2.15 -10.84 8.68
CA VAL A 125 0.78 -11.19 8.24
C VAL A 125 0.45 -12.59 8.72
N GLY A 126 0.03 -12.68 9.97
CA GLY A 126 -0.46 -13.91 10.62
C GLY A 126 -2.00 -13.90 10.76
N ASP A 127 -2.51 -14.38 11.91
CA ASP A 127 -3.94 -14.29 12.26
C ASP A 127 -4.37 -12.83 12.46
N ARG A 128 -3.41 -12.00 12.78
CA ARG A 128 -3.51 -10.54 12.79
C ARG A 128 -2.40 -9.97 11.93
N VAL A 129 -2.59 -8.77 11.42
CA VAL A 129 -1.52 -7.99 10.81
C VAL A 129 -0.86 -7.17 11.90
N LEU A 130 0.40 -7.42 12.16
CA LEU A 130 1.21 -6.70 13.13
C LEU A 130 2.23 -5.84 12.40
N MET A 131 2.39 -4.61 12.83
CA MET A 131 3.36 -3.66 12.28
C MET A 131 4.30 -3.20 13.39
N THR A 132 5.58 -3.23 13.10
CA THR A 132 6.65 -2.72 13.96
C THR A 132 7.37 -1.59 13.24
N GLY A 133 7.54 -0.47 13.91
CA GLY A 133 8.27 0.70 13.42
C GLY A 133 9.10 1.33 14.53
N GLU A 134 10.05 2.16 14.14
CA GLU A 134 10.89 2.90 15.09
C GLU A 134 10.12 4.06 15.71
N ALA A 135 10.36 4.33 16.98
CA ALA A 135 9.85 5.50 17.67
C ALA A 135 11.01 6.24 18.34
N ARG A 136 11.19 7.51 18.00
CA ARG A 136 12.27 8.35 18.55
C ARG A 136 11.70 9.59 19.21
N MET A 137 12.24 9.93 20.38
CA MET A 137 11.97 11.21 21.01
C MET A 137 12.62 12.32 20.17
N VAL A 138 11.79 13.26 19.69
CA VAL A 138 12.26 14.39 18.85
C VAL A 138 12.45 15.63 19.73
N PHE A 139 11.51 15.91 20.62
CA PHE A 139 11.59 17.02 21.59
C PHE A 139 10.66 16.76 22.77
N THR A 140 10.86 17.51 23.84
CA THR A 140 9.90 17.65 24.96
C THR A 140 9.42 19.09 25.03
N GLY A 141 8.18 19.32 25.38
CA GLY A 141 7.61 20.66 25.48
C GLY A 141 6.46 20.71 26.49
N GLU A 142 6.08 21.93 26.87
CA GLU A 142 4.91 22.21 27.70
C GLU A 142 3.90 22.97 26.85
N THR A 143 2.61 22.76 27.12
CA THR A 143 1.51 23.48 26.50
C THR A 143 0.55 23.97 27.57
N GLU A 144 0.07 25.19 27.43
CA GLU A 144 -1.04 25.72 28.22
C GLU A 144 -2.34 25.39 27.47
N LEU A 145 -3.28 24.73 28.15
CA LEU A 145 -4.61 24.38 27.63
C LEU A 145 -5.65 25.38 28.12
#